data_33a1cbce15b10584fd4f94d3ec14a026
#
_entry.id   33a1cbce15b10584fd4f94d3ec14a026
#
_cell.length_a   1.000
_cell.length_b   1.000
_cell.length_c   1.000
_cell.angle_alpha   90.00
_cell.angle_beta   90.00
_cell.angle_gamma   90.00
#
_symmetry.space_group_name_H-M   'P 1'
#
loop_
_entity.id
_entity.type
_entity.pdbx_description
1 polymer ?
#
loop_
_entity_poly.entity_id
_entity_poly.type
_entity_poly.pdbx_seq_one_letter_code
_entity_poly.pdbx_strand_id
1 'polypeptide(L)'
;QARKATGTSIVKRYFSVLSGETLPEYGAAEFSQQQNQELLFFNTMGRDYRLGAGDIVRLTLRGLNELDTTLKIAQDGKMVVDNLPPVSLNGKTIAQAEAEILSILKLDDASASAFLSLETARLITVQVSGSVETPKTIAVPAYTPLSRVMSYIGGISDTGSLRNIVLRHQDGSIEQVDFYDFLQSPFGSNDPVVTDSSRIFIANQGATIAASGYVARPG
;
A
#
# COMPACT_ATOMS: atom_id res chain seq x y z
N GLN A 1 0.55 -9.26 -32.48
CA GLN A 1 0.74 -10.37 -31.53
C GLN A 1 2.14 -10.22 -30.94
N ALA A 2 2.24 -9.58 -29.76
CA ALA A 2 3.48 -9.49 -28.99
C ALA A 2 3.74 -10.87 -28.39
N ARG A 3 4.87 -11.47 -28.73
CA ARG A 3 5.37 -12.72 -28.18
C ARG A 3 5.62 -12.53 -26.68
N LYS A 4 4.80 -13.16 -25.83
CA LYS A 4 5.02 -13.27 -24.41
C LYS A 4 6.34 -14.03 -24.22
N ALA A 5 7.40 -13.32 -23.87
CA ALA A 5 8.68 -13.93 -23.51
C ALA A 5 8.53 -14.50 -22.08
N THR A 6 7.99 -15.69 -21.97
CA THR A 6 8.08 -16.53 -20.78
C THR A 6 9.53 -17.02 -20.67
N GLY A 7 10.42 -16.16 -20.23
CA GLY A 7 11.80 -16.52 -19.96
C GLY A 7 11.93 -17.16 -18.58
N THR A 8 11.63 -18.46 -18.47
CA THR A 8 12.01 -19.23 -17.29
C THR A 8 13.53 -19.06 -17.10
N SER A 9 13.94 -18.64 -15.90
CA SER A 9 15.36 -18.47 -15.54
C SER A 9 16.16 -19.71 -15.96
N ILE A 10 17.33 -19.50 -16.55
CA ILE A 10 18.25 -20.60 -16.95
C ILE A 10 18.53 -21.51 -15.74
N VAL A 11 18.61 -20.93 -14.56
CA VAL A 11 18.82 -21.64 -13.29
C VAL A 11 17.63 -22.54 -12.96
N LYS A 12 16.41 -22.06 -13.08
CA LYS A 12 15.19 -22.88 -12.87
C LYS A 12 15.11 -24.04 -13.87
N ARG A 13 15.44 -23.80 -15.13
CA ARG A 13 15.51 -24.88 -16.16
C ARG A 13 16.55 -25.90 -15.83
N TYR A 14 17.75 -25.50 -15.42
CA TYR A 14 18.82 -26.40 -15.06
C TYR A 14 18.42 -27.30 -13.90
N PHE A 15 17.89 -26.75 -12.83
CA PHE A 15 17.47 -27.54 -11.66
C PHE A 15 16.24 -28.39 -11.94
N SER A 16 15.27 -27.95 -12.74
CA SER A 16 14.13 -28.80 -13.12
C SER A 16 14.52 -30.00 -13.94
N VAL A 17 15.57 -29.88 -14.81
CA VAL A 17 16.13 -31.02 -15.55
C VAL A 17 16.85 -31.98 -14.62
N LEU A 18 17.57 -31.49 -13.62
CA LEU A 18 18.29 -32.31 -12.65
C LEU A 18 17.39 -33.04 -11.68
N SER A 19 16.33 -32.38 -11.18
CA SER A 19 15.43 -32.95 -10.20
C SER A 19 14.27 -33.75 -10.80
N GLY A 20 14.00 -33.57 -12.10
CA GLY A 20 12.82 -34.13 -12.76
C GLY A 20 11.50 -33.44 -12.37
N GLU A 21 11.56 -32.36 -11.58
CA GLU A 21 10.42 -31.62 -11.07
C GLU A 21 10.56 -30.13 -11.38
N THR A 22 9.42 -29.44 -11.55
CA THR A 22 9.40 -27.98 -11.61
C THR A 22 9.45 -27.43 -10.20
N LEU A 23 10.57 -26.82 -9.82
CA LEU A 23 10.74 -26.24 -8.51
C LEU A 23 10.17 -24.81 -8.49
N PRO A 24 9.13 -24.53 -7.68
CA PRO A 24 8.61 -23.18 -7.53
C PRO A 24 9.59 -22.34 -6.71
N GLU A 25 9.62 -21.05 -6.98
CA GLU A 25 10.33 -20.12 -6.11
C GLU A 25 9.56 -19.92 -4.82
N TYR A 26 10.23 -20.10 -3.68
CA TYR A 26 9.61 -19.94 -2.37
C TYR A 26 9.06 -18.52 -2.19
N GLY A 27 7.78 -18.40 -1.85
CA GLY A 27 7.09 -17.12 -1.60
C GLY A 27 6.61 -16.39 -2.86
N ALA A 28 7.01 -16.74 -4.08
CA ALA A 28 6.56 -16.06 -5.29
C ALA A 28 5.05 -16.21 -5.53
N ALA A 29 4.48 -17.35 -5.18
CA ALA A 29 3.05 -17.61 -5.34
C ALA A 29 2.16 -16.69 -4.47
N GLU A 30 2.65 -16.27 -3.31
CA GLU A 30 1.89 -15.41 -2.37
C GLU A 30 1.63 -14.02 -2.98
N PHE A 31 2.51 -13.54 -3.84
CA PHE A 31 2.39 -12.22 -4.47
C PHE A 31 1.86 -12.27 -5.91
N SER A 32 1.74 -13.47 -6.50
CA SER A 32 1.27 -13.65 -7.90
C SER A 32 -0.24 -13.82 -8.03
N GLN A 33 -0.95 -14.11 -6.95
CA GLN A 33 -2.39 -14.28 -7.00
C GLN A 33 -3.08 -12.92 -7.13
N GLN A 34 -3.70 -12.68 -8.27
CA GLN A 34 -4.74 -11.67 -8.43
C GLN A 34 -5.96 -12.07 -7.59
N GLN A 35 -5.90 -11.87 -6.28
CA GLN A 35 -7.08 -11.99 -5.44
C GLN A 35 -8.06 -10.89 -5.84
N ASN A 36 -9.34 -11.25 -5.99
CA ASN A 36 -10.43 -10.36 -6.33
C ASN A 36 -10.30 -9.02 -5.61
N GLN A 37 -10.00 -7.98 -6.38
CA GLN A 37 -9.62 -6.65 -5.89
C GLN A 37 -10.73 -5.98 -5.06
N GLU A 38 -11.98 -6.41 -5.19
CA GLU A 38 -13.13 -5.77 -4.53
C GLU A 38 -13.20 -5.99 -3.02
N LEU A 39 -12.67 -7.10 -2.48
CA LEU A 39 -12.72 -7.39 -1.04
C LEU A 39 -11.61 -6.71 -0.22
N LEU A 40 -10.70 -5.98 -0.85
CA LEU A 40 -9.48 -5.48 -0.20
C LEU A 40 -9.52 -4.00 0.18
N PHE A 41 -10.60 -3.29 -0.16
CA PHE A 41 -10.76 -1.86 0.18
C PHE A 41 -11.15 -1.59 1.63
N PHE A 42 -11.51 -2.63 2.39
CA PHE A 42 -11.91 -2.52 3.80
C PHE A 42 -10.75 -2.72 4.79
N ASN A 43 -9.57 -2.22 4.47
CA ASN A 43 -8.60 -2.05 5.54
C ASN A 43 -9.10 -0.88 6.40
N THR A 44 -9.45 -1.17 7.64
CA THR A 44 -9.74 -0.16 8.64
C THR A 44 -8.50 0.70 8.78
N MET A 45 -8.42 1.78 8.00
CA MET A 45 -7.33 2.74 8.13
C MET A 45 -7.40 3.30 9.54
N GLY A 46 -6.35 3.06 10.33
CA GLY A 46 -6.30 3.47 11.71
C GLY A 46 -6.44 4.98 11.88
N ARG A 47 -6.71 5.43 13.10
CA ARG A 47 -6.81 6.86 13.47
C ARG A 47 -5.53 7.66 13.17
N ASP A 48 -4.43 6.98 12.87
CA ASP A 48 -3.12 7.56 12.51
C ASP A 48 -2.98 7.90 11.02
N TYR A 49 -4.01 7.61 10.19
CA TYR A 49 -4.03 8.02 8.79
C TYR A 49 -3.85 9.54 8.67
N ARG A 50 -2.93 9.97 7.81
CA ARG A 50 -2.70 11.40 7.54
C ARG A 50 -3.52 11.86 6.37
N LEU A 51 -4.49 12.70 6.67
CA LEU A 51 -5.38 13.30 5.69
C LEU A 51 -4.61 14.15 4.68
N GLY A 52 -5.12 14.21 3.47
CA GLY A 52 -4.55 15.03 2.40
C GLY A 52 -5.59 15.42 1.35
N ALA A 53 -5.18 16.32 0.46
CA ALA A 53 -6.01 16.78 -0.63
C ALA A 53 -6.52 15.61 -1.49
N GLY A 54 -7.83 15.55 -1.71
CA GLY A 54 -8.48 14.49 -2.47
C GLY A 54 -9.11 13.39 -1.65
N ASP A 55 -8.78 13.26 -0.35
CA ASP A 55 -9.46 12.32 0.54
C ASP A 55 -10.93 12.71 0.70
N ILE A 56 -11.78 11.69 0.85
CA ILE A 56 -13.21 11.86 1.14
C ILE A 56 -13.43 11.42 2.58
N VAL A 57 -13.94 12.34 3.38
CA VAL A 57 -14.20 12.14 4.81
C VAL A 57 -15.68 12.33 5.10
N ARG A 58 -16.17 11.59 6.06
CA ARG A 58 -17.51 11.80 6.63
C ARG A 58 -17.38 12.53 7.96
N LEU A 59 -18.07 13.65 8.06
CA LEU A 59 -18.15 14.46 9.25
C LEU A 59 -19.54 14.33 9.84
N THR A 60 -19.61 13.91 11.10
CA THR A 60 -20.84 13.87 11.90
C THR A 60 -20.69 14.82 13.07
N LEU A 61 -21.55 15.82 13.14
CA LEU A 61 -21.64 16.78 14.24
C LEU A 61 -22.91 16.51 15.05
N ARG A 62 -22.81 16.66 16.38
CA ARG A 62 -23.93 16.56 17.30
C ARG A 62 -23.88 17.75 18.25
N GLY A 63 -25.04 18.26 18.63
CA GLY A 63 -25.23 19.44 19.49
C GLY A 63 -26.33 20.35 18.96
N LEU A 64 -26.16 21.66 19.08
CA LEU A 64 -27.12 22.66 18.57
C LEU A 64 -27.25 22.60 17.02
N ASN A 65 -26.16 22.28 16.33
CA ASN A 65 -26.13 22.11 14.87
C ASN A 65 -25.79 20.66 14.55
N GLU A 66 -26.81 19.86 14.22
CA GLU A 66 -26.60 18.49 13.77
C GLU A 66 -26.26 18.46 12.28
N LEU A 67 -25.18 17.76 11.93
CA LEU A 67 -24.75 17.59 10.56
C LEU A 67 -24.21 16.17 10.37
N ASP A 68 -24.54 15.53 9.27
CA ASP A 68 -23.93 14.28 8.82
C ASP A 68 -23.72 14.40 7.31
N THR A 69 -22.48 14.60 6.91
CA THR A 69 -22.14 14.88 5.51
C THR A 69 -20.81 14.28 5.11
N THR A 70 -20.72 13.95 3.84
CA THR A 70 -19.49 13.46 3.21
C THR A 70 -18.86 14.59 2.41
N LEU A 71 -17.59 14.85 2.66
CA LEU A 71 -16.86 16.00 2.13
C LEU A 71 -15.53 15.56 1.51
N LYS A 72 -15.16 16.18 0.42
CA LYS A 72 -13.82 15.99 -0.19
C LYS A 72 -12.90 17.10 0.32
N ILE A 73 -11.70 16.70 0.75
CA ILE A 73 -10.64 17.67 1.09
C ILE A 73 -10.18 18.35 -0.18
N ALA A 74 -10.24 19.68 -0.20
CA ALA A 74 -9.87 20.50 -1.34
C ALA A 74 -8.36 20.43 -1.64
N GLN A 75 -7.94 20.93 -2.81
CA GLN A 75 -6.55 20.92 -3.24
C GLN A 75 -5.60 21.73 -2.33
N ASP A 76 -6.13 22.73 -1.66
CA ASP A 76 -5.40 23.53 -0.64
C ASP A 76 -5.31 22.82 0.72
N GLY A 77 -5.80 21.59 0.82
CA GLY A 77 -5.80 20.79 2.04
C GLY A 77 -6.84 21.21 3.08
N LYS A 78 -7.79 22.04 2.70
CA LYS A 78 -8.87 22.51 3.60
C LYS A 78 -10.16 21.76 3.37
N MET A 79 -10.93 21.63 4.45
CA MET A 79 -12.31 21.21 4.43
C MET A 79 -13.20 22.43 4.66
N VAL A 80 -14.20 22.60 3.82
CA VAL A 80 -15.21 23.67 3.93
C VAL A 80 -16.53 23.03 4.28
N VAL A 81 -17.13 23.48 5.36
CA VAL A 81 -18.43 23.03 5.86
C VAL A 81 -19.27 24.26 6.13
N ASP A 82 -20.55 24.20 5.85
CA ASP A 82 -21.49 25.26 6.20
C ASP A 82 -21.45 25.55 7.71
N ASN A 83 -21.45 26.81 8.07
CA ASN A 83 -21.40 27.32 9.45
C ASN A 83 -20.10 27.05 10.22
N LEU A 84 -19.02 26.55 9.54
CA LEU A 84 -17.68 26.41 10.13
C LEU A 84 -16.67 27.21 9.32
N PRO A 85 -15.65 27.80 9.94
CA PRO A 85 -14.54 28.35 9.19
C PRO A 85 -13.80 27.20 8.45
N PRO A 86 -13.15 27.49 7.31
CA PRO A 86 -12.35 26.49 6.60
C PRO A 86 -11.27 25.87 7.51
N VAL A 87 -11.33 24.55 7.70
CA VAL A 87 -10.41 23.81 8.58
C VAL A 87 -9.31 23.16 7.75
N SER A 88 -8.05 23.42 8.10
CA SER A 88 -6.91 22.79 7.44
C SER A 88 -6.70 21.38 7.95
N LEU A 89 -6.83 20.39 7.06
CA LEU A 89 -6.72 18.96 7.40
C LEU A 89 -5.45 18.31 6.87
N ASN A 90 -4.77 18.96 5.94
CA ASN A 90 -3.59 18.38 5.28
C ASN A 90 -2.48 18.01 6.27
N GLY A 91 -2.01 16.76 6.22
CA GLY A 91 -0.97 16.21 7.08
C GLY A 91 -1.39 15.86 8.50
N LYS A 92 -2.62 16.20 8.91
CA LYS A 92 -3.17 15.84 10.25
C LYS A 92 -3.68 14.42 10.25
N THR A 93 -3.58 13.77 11.41
CA THR A 93 -4.28 12.50 11.61
C THR A 93 -5.78 12.75 11.77
N ILE A 94 -6.59 11.70 11.58
CA ILE A 94 -8.05 11.79 11.79
C ILE A 94 -8.35 12.28 13.20
N ALA A 95 -7.61 11.77 14.20
CA ALA A 95 -7.79 12.19 15.59
C ALA A 95 -7.45 13.68 15.82
N GLN A 96 -6.37 14.18 15.21
CA GLN A 96 -5.98 15.59 15.29
C GLN A 96 -7.01 16.49 14.61
N ALA A 97 -7.49 16.09 13.43
CA ALA A 97 -8.51 16.81 12.68
C ALA A 97 -9.85 16.89 13.47
N GLU A 98 -10.27 15.78 14.04
CA GLU A 98 -11.47 15.69 14.89
C GLU A 98 -11.37 16.62 16.12
N ALA A 99 -10.21 16.61 16.80
CA ALA A 99 -9.97 17.46 17.96
C ALA A 99 -10.00 18.96 17.59
N GLU A 100 -9.46 19.33 16.43
CA GLU A 100 -9.48 20.73 15.95
C GLU A 100 -10.89 21.17 15.61
N ILE A 101 -11.65 20.37 14.87
CA ILE A 101 -13.07 20.67 14.56
C ILE A 101 -13.85 20.83 15.85
N LEU A 102 -13.66 19.90 16.81
CA LEU A 102 -14.33 19.97 18.10
C LEU A 102 -13.95 21.22 18.89
N SER A 103 -12.71 21.67 18.84
CA SER A 103 -12.27 22.88 19.52
C SER A 103 -12.96 24.14 18.98
N ILE A 104 -13.20 24.19 17.66
CA ILE A 104 -13.93 25.30 17.02
C ILE A 104 -15.42 25.28 17.44
N LEU A 105 -16.03 24.10 17.39
CA LEU A 105 -17.45 23.95 17.74
C LEU A 105 -17.74 24.31 19.20
N LYS A 106 -16.84 23.95 20.11
CA LYS A 106 -17.02 24.24 21.56
C LYS A 106 -16.93 25.72 21.93
N LEU A 107 -16.54 26.60 21.02
CA LEU A 107 -16.60 28.03 21.21
C LEU A 107 -18.06 28.52 21.27
N ASP A 108 -18.95 27.88 20.49
CA ASP A 108 -20.35 28.25 20.38
C ASP A 108 -21.28 27.29 21.16
N ASP A 109 -20.90 26.02 21.27
CA ASP A 109 -21.69 24.98 21.94
C ASP A 109 -20.77 24.05 22.76
N ALA A 110 -20.76 24.21 24.07
CA ALA A 110 -19.97 23.37 24.97
C ALA A 110 -20.39 21.90 24.97
N SER A 111 -21.62 21.58 24.54
CA SER A 111 -22.14 20.21 24.42
C SER A 111 -21.82 19.54 23.08
N ALA A 112 -21.24 20.26 22.13
CA ALA A 112 -20.95 19.76 20.81
C ALA A 112 -20.01 18.56 20.84
N SER A 113 -20.27 17.63 19.96
CA SER A 113 -19.35 16.52 19.63
C SER A 113 -19.15 16.41 18.11
N ALA A 114 -17.95 16.03 17.72
CA ALA A 114 -17.56 15.85 16.33
C ALA A 114 -16.94 14.48 16.16
N PHE A 115 -17.32 13.79 15.09
CA PHE A 115 -16.75 12.52 14.67
C PHE A 115 -16.32 12.64 13.22
N LEU A 116 -15.07 12.31 12.96
CA LEU A 116 -14.50 12.32 11.62
C LEU A 116 -14.07 10.92 11.24
N SER A 117 -14.49 10.45 10.09
CA SER A 117 -14.07 9.17 9.54
C SER A 117 -13.61 9.31 8.08
N LEU A 118 -12.63 8.50 7.67
CA LEU A 118 -12.23 8.41 6.29
C LEU A 118 -13.19 7.47 5.55
N GLU A 119 -13.84 7.95 4.50
CA GLU A 119 -14.67 7.11 3.63
C GLU A 119 -13.88 6.56 2.44
N THR A 120 -13.09 7.42 1.81
CA THR A 120 -12.27 7.02 0.65
C THR A 120 -10.93 7.73 0.71
N ALA A 121 -9.85 6.95 0.72
CA ALA A 121 -8.52 7.50 0.61
C ALA A 121 -8.26 8.01 -0.82
N ARG A 122 -7.53 9.10 -0.94
CA ARG A 122 -7.06 9.61 -2.23
C ARG A 122 -6.22 8.57 -2.97
N LEU A 123 -6.26 8.61 -4.28
CA LEU A 123 -5.35 7.83 -5.11
C LEU A 123 -3.99 8.54 -5.19
N ILE A 124 -2.95 7.76 -5.04
CA ILE A 124 -1.56 8.17 -5.22
C ILE A 124 -0.93 7.39 -6.37
N THR A 125 0.13 7.91 -6.95
CA THR A 125 0.84 7.25 -8.04
C THR A 125 2.12 6.60 -7.53
N VAL A 126 2.36 5.36 -7.96
CA VAL A 126 3.54 4.58 -7.61
C VAL A 126 4.15 4.03 -8.88
N GLN A 127 5.45 4.26 -9.07
CA GLN A 127 6.20 3.72 -10.19
C GLN A 127 6.91 2.42 -9.78
N VAL A 128 6.67 1.35 -10.52
CA VAL A 128 7.32 0.06 -10.30
C VAL A 128 8.22 -0.28 -11.48
N SER A 129 9.45 -0.68 -11.18
CA SER A 129 10.50 -0.94 -12.15
C SER A 129 11.45 -2.06 -11.70
N GLY A 130 12.36 -2.47 -12.58
CA GLY A 130 13.28 -3.57 -12.32
C GLY A 130 12.73 -4.92 -12.78
N SER A 131 13.02 -5.97 -12.03
CA SER A 131 12.65 -7.36 -12.36
C SER A 131 11.19 -7.67 -12.01
N VAL A 132 10.28 -7.03 -12.72
CA VAL A 132 8.82 -7.25 -12.70
C VAL A 132 8.35 -7.73 -14.07
N GLU A 133 7.20 -8.39 -14.14
CA GLU A 133 6.62 -8.83 -15.41
C GLU A 133 6.42 -7.65 -16.38
N THR A 134 5.95 -6.52 -15.86
CA THR A 134 5.73 -5.32 -16.67
C THR A 134 6.00 -4.07 -15.83
N PRO A 135 7.09 -3.35 -16.10
CA PRO A 135 7.33 -2.04 -15.48
C PRO A 135 6.19 -1.09 -15.80
N LYS A 136 5.60 -0.47 -14.78
CA LYS A 136 4.44 0.43 -14.96
C LYS A 136 4.30 1.41 -13.81
N THR A 137 3.57 2.47 -14.06
CA THR A 137 3.04 3.36 -13.02
C THR A 137 1.60 2.97 -12.74
N ILE A 138 1.27 2.80 -11.50
CA ILE A 138 -0.09 2.43 -11.04
C ILE A 138 -0.63 3.48 -10.09
N ALA A 139 -1.95 3.62 -10.07
CA ALA A 139 -2.65 4.40 -9.06
C ALA A 139 -3.18 3.43 -7.98
N VAL A 140 -2.85 3.73 -6.74
CA VAL A 140 -3.28 2.95 -5.57
C VAL A 140 -3.82 3.88 -4.49
N PRO A 141 -4.69 3.42 -3.59
CA PRO A 141 -5.09 4.22 -2.44
C PRO A 141 -3.87 4.66 -1.60
N ALA A 142 -3.91 5.86 -1.04
CA ALA A 142 -2.88 6.30 -0.10
C ALA A 142 -2.77 5.32 1.08
N TYR A 143 -1.58 5.16 1.63
CA TYR A 143 -1.28 4.20 2.70
C TYR A 143 -1.44 2.72 2.30
N THR A 144 -1.38 2.42 1.01
CA THR A 144 -1.31 1.01 0.56
C THR A 144 0.03 0.41 1.00
N PRO A 145 0.04 -0.77 1.66
CA PRO A 145 1.27 -1.48 1.98
C PRO A 145 2.00 -1.95 0.73
N LEU A 146 3.33 -2.05 0.79
CA LEU A 146 4.17 -2.49 -0.33
C LEU A 146 3.79 -3.90 -0.81
N SER A 147 3.49 -4.83 0.10
CA SER A 147 3.04 -6.18 -0.23
C SER A 147 1.80 -6.18 -1.14
N ARG A 148 0.87 -5.27 -0.88
CA ARG A 148 -0.34 -5.11 -1.70
C ARG A 148 -0.04 -4.49 -3.07
N VAL A 149 0.88 -3.53 -3.13
CA VAL A 149 1.35 -2.99 -4.41
C VAL A 149 1.91 -4.10 -5.29
N MET A 150 2.68 -5.03 -4.69
CA MET A 150 3.21 -6.19 -5.41
C MET A 150 2.10 -7.07 -5.99
N SER A 151 1.02 -7.30 -5.24
CA SER A 151 -0.15 -8.05 -5.74
C SER A 151 -0.85 -7.33 -6.91
N TYR A 152 -0.94 -5.99 -6.89
CA TYR A 152 -1.55 -5.22 -7.98
C TYR A 152 -0.75 -5.24 -9.28
N ILE A 153 0.55 -5.44 -9.22
CA ILE A 153 1.39 -5.56 -10.41
C ILE A 153 1.49 -6.99 -10.97
N GLY A 154 0.92 -7.97 -10.26
CA GLY A 154 0.99 -9.39 -10.64
C GLY A 154 2.25 -10.10 -10.15
N GLY A 155 2.93 -9.53 -9.15
CA GLY A 155 4.15 -10.10 -8.58
C GLY A 155 5.43 -9.65 -9.27
N ILE A 156 6.49 -10.37 -8.98
CA ILE A 156 7.82 -10.17 -9.57
C ILE A 156 8.05 -11.15 -10.72
N SER A 157 8.99 -10.81 -11.59
CA SER A 157 9.43 -11.74 -12.65
C SER A 157 10.25 -12.90 -12.07
N ASP A 158 10.40 -13.96 -12.85
CA ASP A 158 11.23 -15.14 -12.50
C ASP A 158 12.70 -14.81 -12.18
N THR A 159 13.17 -13.62 -12.51
CA THR A 159 14.51 -13.13 -12.23
C THR A 159 14.55 -12.08 -11.12
N GLY A 160 13.41 -11.75 -10.54
CA GLY A 160 13.30 -10.74 -9.50
C GLY A 160 13.63 -11.29 -8.12
N SER A 161 14.12 -10.41 -7.24
CA SER A 161 14.46 -10.76 -5.87
C SER A 161 13.42 -10.26 -4.89
N LEU A 162 12.82 -11.16 -4.10
CA LEU A 162 11.99 -10.80 -2.94
C LEU A 162 12.80 -10.26 -1.76
N ARG A 163 14.15 -10.45 -1.76
CA ARG A 163 15.04 -9.97 -0.70
C ARG A 163 15.57 -8.57 -0.90
N ASN A 164 15.50 -8.07 -2.13
CA ASN A 164 16.12 -6.79 -2.47
C ASN A 164 15.14 -5.93 -3.23
N ILE A 165 14.16 -5.42 -2.50
CA ILE A 165 13.19 -4.47 -2.98
C ILE A 165 13.55 -3.11 -2.38
N VAL A 166 13.73 -2.13 -3.23
CA VAL A 166 14.08 -0.76 -2.83
C VAL A 166 12.86 0.13 -3.01
N LEU A 167 12.36 0.68 -1.91
CA LEU A 167 11.31 1.69 -1.90
C LEU A 167 11.95 3.06 -1.69
N ARG A 168 11.81 3.95 -2.68
CA ARG A 168 12.23 5.35 -2.58
C ARG A 168 11.02 6.24 -2.49
N HIS A 169 10.92 7.01 -1.43
CA HIS A 169 9.87 7.98 -1.21
C HIS A 169 10.12 9.32 -1.93
N GLN A 170 9.10 10.15 -2.01
CA GLN A 170 9.19 11.48 -2.64
C GLN A 170 10.20 12.40 -1.94
N ASP A 171 10.34 12.31 -0.63
CA ASP A 171 11.32 13.07 0.17
C ASP A 171 12.78 12.62 -0.05
N GLY A 172 12.99 11.59 -0.87
CA GLY A 172 14.29 11.02 -1.19
C GLY A 172 14.77 9.95 -0.22
N SER A 173 14.02 9.67 0.85
CA SER A 173 14.33 8.56 1.74
C SER A 173 14.24 7.22 1.00
N ILE A 174 15.11 6.30 1.37
CA ILE A 174 15.22 4.97 0.75
C ILE A 174 15.08 3.93 1.84
N GLU A 175 14.20 2.97 1.59
CA GLU A 175 13.96 1.82 2.44
C GLU A 175 14.21 0.54 1.65
N GLN A 176 14.97 -0.39 2.22
CA GLN A 176 15.21 -1.71 1.64
C GLN A 176 14.33 -2.71 2.35
N VAL A 177 13.59 -3.50 1.59
CA VAL A 177 12.59 -4.44 2.09
C VAL A 177 12.95 -5.85 1.66
N ASP A 178 12.95 -6.77 2.63
CA ASP A 178 13.05 -8.21 2.44
C ASP A 178 11.68 -8.86 2.72
N PHE A 179 11.02 -9.35 1.68
CA PHE A 179 9.71 -10.01 1.87
C PHE A 179 9.80 -11.40 2.47
N TYR A 180 10.97 -12.02 2.53
CA TYR A 180 11.11 -13.28 3.27
C TYR A 180 10.95 -13.06 4.78
N ASP A 181 11.38 -11.90 5.30
CA ASP A 181 11.13 -11.53 6.69
C ASP A 181 9.62 -11.43 6.95
N PHE A 182 8.86 -10.86 6.01
CA PHE A 182 7.41 -10.82 6.06
C PHE A 182 6.78 -12.23 6.05
N LEU A 183 7.25 -13.13 5.18
CA LEU A 183 6.72 -14.50 5.07
C LEU A 183 7.05 -15.37 6.29
N GLN A 184 8.19 -15.12 6.94
CA GLN A 184 8.67 -15.93 8.06
C GLN A 184 8.22 -15.41 9.43
N SER A 185 7.96 -14.12 9.55
CA SER A 185 7.66 -13.46 10.82
C SER A 185 6.45 -12.52 10.71
N PRO A 186 5.22 -13.05 10.65
CA PRO A 186 4.02 -12.24 10.41
C PRO A 186 3.74 -11.20 11.50
N PHE A 187 4.37 -11.32 12.67
CA PHE A 187 4.22 -10.38 13.80
C PHE A 187 5.31 -9.31 13.90
N GLY A 188 6.33 -9.36 13.07
CA GLY A 188 7.50 -8.46 13.13
C GLY A 188 7.95 -7.95 11.76
N SER A 189 7.18 -8.19 10.73
CA SER A 189 7.57 -7.81 9.37
C SER A 189 7.35 -6.32 9.15
N ASN A 190 8.38 -5.68 8.60
CA ASN A 190 8.27 -4.34 8.07
C ASN A 190 7.60 -4.40 6.69
N ASP A 191 6.32 -4.04 6.63
CA ASP A 191 5.59 -3.85 5.38
C ASP A 191 5.31 -2.36 5.19
N PRO A 192 6.26 -1.60 4.64
CA PRO A 192 6.15 -0.16 4.54
C PRO A 192 5.01 0.25 3.66
N VAL A 193 4.35 1.35 4.02
CA VAL A 193 3.31 1.95 3.21
C VAL A 193 3.92 2.85 2.13
N VAL A 194 3.35 2.80 0.92
CA VAL A 194 3.78 3.68 -0.15
C VAL A 194 3.17 5.08 0.00
N THR A 195 3.94 6.09 -0.39
CA THR A 195 3.51 7.49 -0.44
C THR A 195 3.38 7.94 -1.89
N ASP A 196 2.78 9.11 -2.11
CA ASP A 196 2.67 9.64 -3.47
C ASP A 196 4.03 9.78 -4.14
N SER A 197 4.07 9.50 -5.43
CA SER A 197 5.29 9.53 -6.26
C SER A 197 6.41 8.60 -5.78
N SER A 198 6.10 7.61 -4.94
CA SER A 198 7.04 6.57 -4.55
C SER A 198 7.52 5.77 -5.76
N ARG A 199 8.77 5.35 -5.71
CA ARG A 199 9.39 4.49 -6.72
C ARG A 199 9.84 3.20 -6.09
N ILE A 200 9.36 2.09 -6.65
CA ILE A 200 9.73 0.74 -6.25
C ILE A 200 10.64 0.17 -7.31
N PHE A 201 11.81 -0.29 -6.88
CA PHE A 201 12.75 -0.99 -7.73
C PHE A 201 13.01 -2.38 -7.20
N ILE A 202 12.81 -3.38 -8.05
CA ILE A 202 13.03 -4.79 -7.74
C ILE A 202 14.32 -5.22 -8.40
N ALA A 203 15.31 -5.57 -7.58
CA ALA A 203 16.59 -6.04 -8.09
C ALA A 203 16.48 -7.43 -8.70
N ASN A 204 17.46 -7.79 -9.52
CA ASN A 204 17.60 -9.17 -9.97
C ASN A 204 17.99 -10.08 -8.80
N GLN A 205 17.58 -11.34 -8.89
CA GLN A 205 18.06 -12.39 -7.99
C GLN A 205 19.58 -12.47 -8.03
N GLY A 206 20.17 -12.66 -6.84
CA GLY A 206 21.56 -13.03 -6.70
C GLY A 206 21.78 -14.54 -6.91
N ALA A 207 22.78 -15.08 -6.22
CA ALA A 207 23.03 -16.52 -6.22
C ALA A 207 21.83 -17.26 -5.58
N THR A 208 21.34 -18.27 -6.28
CA THR A 208 20.22 -19.11 -5.83
C THR A 208 20.69 -20.55 -5.62
N ILE A 209 20.05 -21.24 -4.67
CA ILE A 209 20.22 -22.67 -4.45
C ILE A 209 18.88 -23.36 -4.67
N ALA A 210 18.90 -24.60 -5.12
CA ALA A 210 17.71 -25.43 -5.18
C ALA A 210 17.77 -26.51 -4.11
N ALA A 211 16.63 -26.75 -3.46
CA ALA A 211 16.45 -27.83 -2.51
C ALA A 211 15.33 -28.78 -2.99
N SER A 212 15.63 -30.04 -3.14
CA SER A 212 14.68 -31.07 -3.58
C SER A 212 14.87 -32.38 -2.80
N GLY A 213 13.96 -33.32 -2.94
CA GLY A 213 13.98 -34.60 -2.24
C GLY A 213 13.23 -34.55 -0.91
N TYR A 214 13.79 -35.14 0.16
CA TYR A 214 13.16 -35.20 1.49
C TYR A 214 13.23 -33.87 2.24
N VAL A 215 12.72 -32.80 1.64
CA VAL A 215 12.61 -31.48 2.26
C VAL A 215 11.13 -31.11 2.44
N ALA A 216 10.83 -30.40 3.52
CA ALA A 216 9.44 -30.04 3.85
C ALA A 216 8.80 -29.12 2.79
N ARG A 217 9.62 -28.29 2.14
CA ARG A 217 9.22 -27.38 1.06
C ARG A 217 10.30 -27.34 0.00
N PRO A 218 10.15 -28.10 -1.12
CA PRO A 218 11.09 -28.02 -2.22
C PRO A 218 10.97 -26.68 -2.96
N GLY A 219 12.10 -26.16 -3.43
CA GLY A 219 12.17 -24.88 -4.15
C GLY A 219 13.56 -24.54 -4.67
#